data_cd43a3a66d61bff6c8183aa8ffeebb51
#
_entry.id   cd43a3a66d61bff6c8183aa8ffeebb51
#
_cell.length_a   1.000
_cell.length_b   1.000
_cell.length_c   1.000
_cell.angle_alpha   90.00
_cell.angle_beta   90.00
_cell.angle_gamma   90.00
#
_symmetry.space_group_name_H-M   'P 1'
#
loop_
_entity.id
_entity.type
_entity.pdbx_description
1 polymer ?
#
loop_
_entity_poly.entity_id
_entity_poly.type
_entity_poly.pdbx_seq_one_letter_code
_entity_poly.pdbx_strand_id
1 'polypeptide(L)'
;MRKKRRRKRSYKRVKWLAVILVVILVAVAGIIEAKNSRERQFYDNGMETSSRVMHVMILGVDRREEDVGRSDTMMVTAVDMDQKKAALLSVPRDTRVKIDGYGYEKINHAYAYGGHKLSQNAIENLLGVSIDHYILIDTKAFERIIDAIGGIDINVEKRMYYEDPWDDNGGLVIDLYPGEQHLDGQKA
;
A
#
# COMPACT_ATOMS: atom_id res chain seq x y z
N MET A 1 -52.85 3.29 -52.55
CA MET A 1 -51.68 2.36 -52.48
C MET A 1 -50.30 3.00 -52.22
N ARG A 2 -50.13 4.32 -52.12
CA ARG A 2 -48.81 5.00 -51.89
C ARG A 2 -48.28 4.99 -50.45
N LYS A 3 -49.12 4.87 -49.41
CA LYS A 3 -48.68 4.92 -47.97
C LYS A 3 -47.92 3.70 -47.47
N LYS A 4 -48.16 2.48 -48.01
CA LYS A 4 -47.49 1.22 -47.56
C LYS A 4 -46.01 1.14 -48.03
N ARG A 5 -45.62 1.73 -49.17
CA ARG A 5 -44.24 1.69 -49.65
C ARG A 5 -43.29 2.60 -48.89
N ARG A 6 -43.73 3.75 -48.37
CA ARG A 6 -42.91 4.68 -47.56
C ARG A 6 -42.53 4.08 -46.19
N ARG A 7 -43.47 3.33 -45.54
CA ARG A 7 -43.22 2.68 -44.24
C ARG A 7 -42.19 1.56 -44.32
N LYS A 8 -42.15 0.76 -45.37
CA LYS A 8 -41.14 -0.30 -45.56
C LYS A 8 -39.73 0.24 -45.80
N ARG A 9 -39.59 1.41 -46.44
CA ARG A 9 -38.26 2.03 -46.68
C ARG A 9 -37.65 2.65 -45.43
N SER A 10 -38.49 3.21 -44.53
CA SER A 10 -38.07 3.73 -43.23
C SER A 10 -37.57 2.62 -42.32
N TYR A 11 -38.28 1.51 -42.24
CA TYR A 11 -37.94 0.37 -41.42
C TYR A 11 -36.59 -0.33 -41.82
N LYS A 12 -36.32 -0.40 -43.11
CA LYS A 12 -35.02 -0.88 -43.61
C LYS A 12 -33.87 0.05 -43.20
N ARG A 13 -34.04 1.37 -43.28
CA ARG A 13 -33.02 2.33 -42.85
C ARG A 13 -32.75 2.27 -41.36
N VAL A 14 -33.78 2.11 -40.53
CA VAL A 14 -33.63 1.93 -39.07
C VAL A 14 -32.90 0.65 -38.73
N LYS A 15 -33.17 -0.47 -39.40
CA LYS A 15 -32.40 -1.72 -39.24
C LYS A 15 -30.92 -1.57 -39.59
N TRP A 16 -30.63 -0.89 -40.72
CA TRP A 16 -29.25 -0.65 -41.11
C TRP A 16 -28.51 0.28 -40.15
N LEU A 17 -29.16 1.30 -39.59
CA LEU A 17 -28.60 2.17 -38.57
C LEU A 17 -28.33 1.40 -37.30
N ALA A 18 -29.22 0.48 -36.87
CA ALA A 18 -29.01 -0.37 -35.70
C ALA A 18 -27.81 -1.33 -35.90
N VAL A 19 -27.65 -1.93 -37.09
CA VAL A 19 -26.50 -2.77 -37.41
C VAL A 19 -25.20 -1.98 -37.40
N ILE A 20 -25.19 -0.77 -37.96
CA ILE A 20 -24.01 0.12 -37.96
C ILE A 20 -23.64 0.50 -36.51
N LEU A 21 -24.64 0.80 -35.66
CA LEU A 21 -24.40 1.11 -34.26
C LEU A 21 -23.77 -0.06 -33.50
N VAL A 22 -24.25 -1.28 -33.73
CA VAL A 22 -23.68 -2.50 -33.11
C VAL A 22 -22.25 -2.72 -33.59
N VAL A 23 -21.97 -2.55 -34.88
CA VAL A 23 -20.60 -2.68 -35.41
C VAL A 23 -19.66 -1.65 -34.79
N ILE A 24 -20.12 -0.40 -34.63
CA ILE A 24 -19.32 0.66 -33.96
C ILE A 24 -19.05 0.29 -32.51
N LEU A 25 -20.06 -0.20 -31.77
CA LEU A 25 -19.89 -0.62 -30.37
C LEU A 25 -18.89 -1.78 -30.22
N VAL A 26 -18.96 -2.77 -31.10
CA VAL A 26 -18.00 -3.90 -31.13
C VAL A 26 -16.60 -3.40 -31.48
N ALA A 27 -16.46 -2.49 -32.43
CA ALA A 27 -15.16 -1.92 -32.80
C ALA A 27 -14.57 -1.09 -31.64
N VAL A 28 -15.38 -0.30 -30.94
CA VAL A 28 -14.94 0.49 -29.77
C VAL A 28 -14.53 -0.45 -28.60
N ALA A 29 -15.32 -1.49 -28.34
CA ALA A 29 -14.96 -2.50 -27.33
C ALA A 29 -13.63 -3.20 -27.68
N GLY A 30 -13.43 -3.59 -28.94
CA GLY A 30 -12.17 -4.18 -29.40
C GLY A 30 -10.96 -3.24 -29.29
N ILE A 31 -11.15 -1.93 -29.52
CA ILE A 31 -10.10 -0.92 -29.33
C ILE A 31 -9.75 -0.76 -27.84
N ILE A 32 -10.76 -0.77 -26.97
CA ILE A 32 -10.55 -0.69 -25.50
C ILE A 32 -9.81 -1.93 -25.00
N GLU A 33 -10.20 -3.13 -25.43
CA GLU A 33 -9.50 -4.36 -25.09
C GLU A 33 -8.08 -4.41 -25.62
N ALA A 34 -7.85 -3.97 -26.87
CA ALA A 34 -6.51 -3.91 -27.45
C ALA A 34 -5.61 -2.89 -26.73
N LYS A 35 -6.17 -1.77 -26.26
CA LYS A 35 -5.44 -0.79 -25.45
C LYS A 35 -5.09 -1.38 -24.08
N ASN A 36 -6.04 -1.99 -23.38
CA ASN A 36 -5.82 -2.67 -22.10
C ASN A 36 -4.81 -3.83 -22.22
N SER A 37 -4.86 -4.58 -23.32
CA SER A 37 -3.91 -5.68 -23.55
C SER A 37 -2.50 -5.16 -23.83
N ARG A 38 -2.37 -4.01 -24.54
CA ARG A 38 -1.05 -3.37 -24.75
C ARG A 38 -0.48 -2.78 -23.47
N GLU A 39 -1.31 -2.20 -22.61
CA GLU A 39 -0.88 -1.73 -21.29
C GLU A 39 -0.44 -2.91 -20.42
N ARG A 40 -1.18 -4.02 -20.40
CA ARG A 40 -0.78 -5.26 -19.70
C ARG A 40 0.51 -5.84 -20.27
N GLN A 41 0.68 -5.93 -21.59
CA GLN A 41 1.91 -6.39 -22.21
C GLN A 41 3.10 -5.45 -21.97
N PHE A 42 2.88 -4.15 -21.84
CA PHE A 42 3.94 -3.20 -21.48
C PHE A 42 4.39 -3.40 -20.03
N TYR A 43 3.46 -3.71 -19.11
CA TYR A 43 3.76 -4.10 -17.73
C TYR A 43 4.45 -5.46 -17.68
N ASP A 44 3.96 -6.48 -18.39
CA ASP A 44 4.57 -7.82 -18.44
C ASP A 44 5.96 -7.81 -19.10
N ASN A 45 6.15 -7.14 -20.23
CA ASN A 45 7.45 -7.09 -20.91
C ASN A 45 8.46 -6.15 -20.21
N GLY A 46 8.00 -5.20 -19.40
CA GLY A 46 8.87 -4.39 -18.52
C GLY A 46 9.34 -5.14 -17.28
N MET A 47 8.70 -6.26 -16.94
CA MET A 47 9.02 -7.11 -15.79
C MET A 47 9.78 -8.40 -16.16
N GLU A 48 10.04 -8.66 -17.44
CA GLU A 48 10.86 -9.80 -17.88
C GLU A 48 12.38 -9.60 -17.77
N THR A 49 12.86 -8.59 -17.07
CA THR A 49 14.16 -8.73 -16.42
C THR A 49 13.91 -9.41 -15.08
N SER A 50 13.94 -10.71 -15.10
CA SER A 50 13.82 -11.64 -14.01
C SER A 50 14.97 -11.48 -13.00
N SER A 51 15.06 -10.34 -12.35
CA SER A 51 15.68 -10.30 -11.05
C SER A 51 14.60 -10.75 -10.05
N ARG A 52 14.91 -11.74 -9.23
CA ARG A 52 14.05 -12.17 -8.12
C ARG A 52 14.02 -11.09 -7.05
N VAL A 53 13.45 -9.94 -7.39
CA VAL A 53 13.25 -8.86 -6.43
C VAL A 53 11.97 -9.13 -5.68
N MET A 54 12.10 -9.37 -4.40
CA MET A 54 10.99 -9.56 -3.46
C MET A 54 10.73 -8.24 -2.75
N HIS A 55 9.47 -7.80 -2.74
CA HIS A 55 9.05 -6.62 -2.00
C HIS A 55 8.36 -7.02 -0.69
N VAL A 56 8.85 -6.47 0.41
CA VAL A 56 8.31 -6.71 1.75
C VAL A 56 7.87 -5.37 2.34
N MET A 57 6.57 -5.27 2.65
CA MET A 57 6.02 -4.13 3.39
C MET A 57 6.24 -4.34 4.89
N ILE A 58 6.75 -3.32 5.58
CA ILE A 58 6.92 -3.31 7.04
C ILE A 58 6.04 -2.20 7.60
N LEU A 59 5.14 -2.56 8.50
CA LEU A 59 4.23 -1.65 9.19
C LEU A 59 4.51 -1.67 10.68
N GLY A 60 4.88 -0.51 11.25
CA GLY A 60 4.87 -0.26 12.69
C GLY A 60 3.52 0.32 13.08
N VAL A 61 2.82 -0.33 13.98
CA VAL A 61 1.46 0.06 14.38
C VAL A 61 1.39 0.34 15.88
N ASP A 62 0.78 1.46 16.23
CA ASP A 62 0.37 1.73 17.60
C ASP A 62 -1.04 1.15 17.80
N ARG A 63 -1.08 -0.05 18.38
CA ARG A 63 -2.33 -0.76 18.66
C ARG A 63 -2.63 -0.68 20.16
N ARG A 64 -3.80 -0.15 20.51
CA ARG A 64 -4.34 -0.12 21.87
C ARG A 64 -5.46 -1.14 22.02
N GLU A 65 -5.81 -1.53 23.24
CA GLU A 65 -6.78 -2.61 23.49
C GLU A 65 -8.16 -2.36 22.84
N GLU A 66 -8.57 -1.11 22.69
CA GLU A 66 -9.88 -0.73 22.12
C GLU A 66 -9.79 -0.06 20.73
N ASP A 67 -8.58 0.16 20.18
CA ASP A 67 -8.39 0.82 18.89
C ASP A 67 -7.62 -0.09 17.92
N VAL A 68 -8.09 -0.16 16.69
CA VAL A 68 -7.40 -0.87 15.58
C VAL A 68 -6.00 -0.30 15.37
N GLY A 69 -5.76 0.94 15.84
CA GLY A 69 -4.52 1.66 15.69
C GLY A 69 -4.31 2.23 14.28
N ARG A 70 -3.18 2.91 14.14
CA ARG A 70 -2.71 3.45 12.85
C ARG A 70 -1.30 2.98 12.58
N SER A 71 -0.94 2.91 11.30
CA SER A 71 0.45 2.66 10.94
C SER A 71 1.24 3.97 10.99
N ASP A 72 2.06 4.14 12.01
CA ASP A 72 2.92 5.33 12.15
C ASP A 72 4.25 5.17 11.44
N THR A 73 4.69 3.94 11.21
CA THR A 73 5.85 3.60 10.42
C THR A 73 5.44 2.73 9.25
N MET A 74 5.85 3.13 8.04
CA MET A 74 5.63 2.35 6.83
C MET A 74 6.91 2.33 6.01
N MET A 75 7.39 1.13 5.70
CA MET A 75 8.57 0.91 4.89
C MET A 75 8.31 -0.16 3.85
N VAL A 76 8.98 -0.07 2.72
CA VAL A 76 9.02 -1.12 1.71
C VAL A 76 10.47 -1.49 1.47
N THR A 77 10.78 -2.76 1.66
CA THR A 77 12.10 -3.31 1.34
C THR A 77 12.03 -4.06 0.03
N ALA A 78 12.90 -3.72 -0.91
CA ALA A 78 13.13 -4.48 -2.14
C ALA A 78 14.40 -5.33 -1.95
N VAL A 79 14.27 -6.65 -2.01
CA VAL A 79 15.38 -7.60 -1.83
C VAL A 79 15.65 -8.29 -3.16
N ASP A 80 16.81 -8.01 -3.74
CA ASP A 80 17.31 -8.69 -4.94
C ASP A 80 18.18 -9.86 -4.51
N MET A 81 17.61 -11.06 -4.64
CA MET A 81 18.28 -12.31 -4.23
C MET A 81 19.46 -12.67 -5.14
N ASP A 82 19.41 -12.28 -6.40
CA ASP A 82 20.44 -12.60 -7.39
C ASP A 82 21.68 -11.70 -7.22
N GLN A 83 21.45 -10.40 -7.02
CA GLN A 83 22.50 -9.42 -6.78
C GLN A 83 22.93 -9.34 -5.31
N LYS A 84 22.23 -10.02 -4.39
CA LYS A 84 22.42 -9.93 -2.92
C LYS A 84 22.39 -8.49 -2.42
N LYS A 85 21.42 -7.72 -2.90
CA LYS A 85 21.21 -6.33 -2.53
C LYS A 85 19.84 -6.14 -1.91
N ALA A 86 19.75 -5.20 -0.99
CA ALA A 86 18.48 -4.75 -0.46
C ALA A 86 18.42 -3.22 -0.48
N ALA A 87 17.23 -2.69 -0.76
CA ALA A 87 16.92 -1.28 -0.65
C ALA A 87 15.73 -1.11 0.28
N LEU A 88 15.78 -0.10 1.14
CA LEU A 88 14.70 0.25 2.08
C LEU A 88 14.17 1.63 1.72
N LEU A 89 12.87 1.72 1.50
CA LEU A 89 12.14 2.96 1.26
C LEU A 89 11.17 3.21 2.43
N SER A 90 11.33 4.35 3.09
CA SER A 90 10.35 4.81 4.10
C SER A 90 9.26 5.63 3.41
N VAL A 91 8.00 5.34 3.72
CA VAL A 91 6.82 6.08 3.25
C VAL A 91 6.28 6.91 4.42
N PRO A 92 6.34 8.26 4.36
CA PRO A 92 5.84 9.09 5.44
C PRO A 92 4.34 8.85 5.68
N ARG A 93 3.94 8.70 6.95
CA ARG A 93 2.56 8.39 7.36
C ARG A 93 1.51 9.40 6.88
N ASP A 94 1.94 10.65 6.66
CA ASP A 94 1.07 11.75 6.20
C ASP A 94 1.01 11.87 4.67
N THR A 95 1.63 10.94 3.93
CA THR A 95 1.57 10.94 2.46
C THR A 95 0.12 10.86 2.00
N ARG A 96 -0.29 11.82 1.16
CA ARG A 96 -1.64 11.86 0.62
C ARG A 96 -1.77 10.91 -0.56
N VAL A 97 -2.62 9.90 -0.39
CA VAL A 97 -2.86 8.84 -1.39
C VAL A 97 -4.37 8.63 -1.59
N LYS A 98 -4.72 7.99 -2.69
CA LYS A 98 -6.08 7.49 -2.89
C LYS A 98 -6.21 6.15 -2.17
N ILE A 99 -7.14 6.06 -1.21
CA ILE A 99 -7.50 4.82 -0.51
C ILE A 99 -8.82 4.32 -1.08
N ASP A 100 -8.85 3.07 -1.50
CA ASP A 100 -10.05 2.46 -2.10
C ASP A 100 -11.23 2.48 -1.13
N GLY A 101 -12.35 3.02 -1.60
CA GLY A 101 -13.56 3.21 -0.79
C GLY A 101 -13.59 4.48 0.07
N TYR A 102 -12.47 5.20 0.23
CA TYR A 102 -12.36 6.35 1.14
C TYR A 102 -11.88 7.65 0.47
N GLY A 103 -11.43 7.59 -0.81
CA GLY A 103 -10.94 8.76 -1.52
C GLY A 103 -9.50 9.14 -1.20
N TYR A 104 -9.18 10.44 -1.25
CA TYR A 104 -7.82 10.95 -0.96
C TYR A 104 -7.66 11.28 0.52
N GLU A 105 -6.83 10.49 1.19
CA GLU A 105 -6.55 10.56 2.62
C GLU A 105 -5.06 10.40 2.91
N LYS A 106 -4.64 10.55 4.19
CA LYS A 106 -3.31 10.17 4.64
C LYS A 106 -3.16 8.66 4.57
N ILE A 107 -2.01 8.18 4.11
CA ILE A 107 -1.78 6.74 3.88
C ILE A 107 -1.92 5.90 5.17
N ASN A 108 -1.59 6.46 6.33
CA ASN A 108 -1.74 5.76 7.62
C ASN A 108 -3.19 5.45 8.00
N HIS A 109 -4.17 6.19 7.45
CA HIS A 109 -5.60 5.90 7.64
C HIS A 109 -6.02 4.58 6.96
N ALA A 110 -5.29 4.13 5.93
CA ALA A 110 -5.59 2.86 5.27
C ALA A 110 -5.55 1.69 6.26
N TYR A 111 -4.61 1.72 7.22
CA TYR A 111 -4.54 0.68 8.26
C TYR A 111 -5.76 0.71 9.19
N ALA A 112 -6.17 1.87 9.64
CA ALA A 112 -7.36 2.03 10.50
C ALA A 112 -8.67 1.60 9.80
N TYR A 113 -8.77 1.81 8.48
CA TYR A 113 -9.95 1.48 7.71
C TYR A 113 -10.04 0.01 7.28
N GLY A 114 -8.92 -0.63 6.96
CA GLY A 114 -8.93 -1.98 6.39
C GLY A 114 -7.68 -2.81 6.70
N GLY A 115 -6.93 -2.44 7.73
CA GLY A 115 -5.75 -3.17 8.19
C GLY A 115 -4.63 -3.21 7.16
N HIS A 116 -3.78 -4.24 7.28
CA HIS A 116 -2.63 -4.40 6.40
C HIS A 116 -3.01 -4.53 4.91
N LYS A 117 -4.17 -5.11 4.58
CA LYS A 117 -4.59 -5.30 3.18
C LYS A 117 -4.86 -3.97 2.47
N LEU A 118 -5.56 -3.06 3.14
CA LEU A 118 -5.85 -1.75 2.54
C LEU A 118 -4.60 -0.87 2.51
N SER A 119 -3.72 -0.98 3.52
CA SER A 119 -2.39 -0.36 3.51
C SER A 119 -1.53 -0.87 2.36
N GLN A 120 -1.53 -2.18 2.12
CA GLN A 120 -0.82 -2.79 0.99
C GLN A 120 -1.31 -2.22 -0.33
N ASN A 121 -2.62 -2.23 -0.59
CA ASN A 121 -3.19 -1.65 -1.81
C ASN A 121 -2.80 -0.19 -2.01
N ALA A 122 -2.84 0.61 -0.93
CA ALA A 122 -2.45 2.01 -1.00
C ALA A 122 -0.96 2.21 -1.35
N ILE A 123 -0.08 1.37 -0.79
CA ILE A 123 1.36 1.38 -1.08
C ILE A 123 1.64 0.88 -2.50
N GLU A 124 1.00 -0.21 -2.94
CA GLU A 124 1.14 -0.76 -4.30
C GLU A 124 0.71 0.28 -5.35
N ASN A 125 -0.41 0.97 -5.12
CA ASN A 125 -0.88 2.03 -5.99
C ASN A 125 0.06 3.26 -6.00
N LEU A 126 0.67 3.59 -4.88
CA LEU A 126 1.60 4.72 -4.76
C LEU A 126 2.91 4.45 -5.48
N LEU A 127 3.47 3.25 -5.30
CA LEU A 127 4.81 2.90 -5.77
C LEU A 127 4.83 2.21 -7.14
N GLY A 128 3.68 1.68 -7.59
CA GLY A 128 3.59 0.92 -8.85
C GLY A 128 4.29 -0.44 -8.78
N VAL A 129 4.42 -1.03 -7.59
CA VAL A 129 5.03 -2.35 -7.36
C VAL A 129 4.05 -3.28 -6.66
N SER A 130 4.21 -4.59 -6.83
CA SER A 130 3.48 -5.59 -6.04
C SER A 130 4.22 -5.90 -4.76
N ILE A 131 3.50 -6.08 -3.67
CA ILE A 131 4.05 -6.48 -2.37
C ILE A 131 3.85 -7.98 -2.16
N ASP A 132 4.94 -8.72 -2.03
CA ASP A 132 4.91 -10.19 -1.88
C ASP A 132 4.62 -10.63 -0.45
N HIS A 133 5.17 -9.89 0.52
CA HIS A 133 5.05 -10.18 1.95
C HIS A 133 4.86 -8.91 2.77
N TYR A 134 4.34 -9.08 3.99
CA TYR A 134 4.29 -7.99 4.96
C TYR A 134 4.78 -8.45 6.33
N ILE A 135 5.30 -7.50 7.10
CA ILE A 135 5.66 -7.63 8.50
C ILE A 135 4.89 -6.56 9.26
N LEU A 136 4.17 -6.99 10.31
CA LEU A 136 3.45 -6.10 11.20
C LEU A 136 4.14 -6.12 12.56
N ILE A 137 4.54 -4.95 13.04
CA ILE A 137 5.27 -4.77 14.29
C ILE A 137 4.46 -3.83 15.18
N ASP A 138 3.97 -4.33 16.30
CA ASP A 138 3.44 -3.52 17.40
C ASP A 138 4.56 -3.25 18.43
N THR A 139 4.29 -2.41 19.43
CA THR A 139 5.25 -2.06 20.48
C THR A 139 5.81 -3.29 21.17
N LYS A 140 4.96 -4.27 21.54
CA LYS A 140 5.40 -5.51 22.21
C LYS A 140 6.26 -6.39 21.29
N ALA A 141 5.97 -6.41 19.99
CA ALA A 141 6.81 -7.13 19.04
C ALA A 141 8.16 -6.44 18.86
N PHE A 142 8.19 -5.10 18.84
CA PHE A 142 9.42 -4.30 18.79
C PHE A 142 10.31 -4.58 20.00
N GLU A 143 9.79 -4.50 21.22
CA GLU A 143 10.52 -4.85 22.43
C GLU A 143 11.17 -6.23 22.33
N ARG A 144 10.38 -7.27 21.93
CA ARG A 144 10.89 -8.64 21.79
C ARG A 144 11.97 -8.78 20.72
N ILE A 145 11.90 -8.00 19.63
CA ILE A 145 12.92 -8.00 18.59
C ILE A 145 14.24 -7.45 19.15
N ILE A 146 14.19 -6.32 19.87
CA ILE A 146 15.37 -5.72 20.49
C ILE A 146 15.98 -6.68 21.52
N ASP A 147 15.18 -7.29 22.37
CA ASP A 147 15.66 -8.29 23.36
C ASP A 147 16.29 -9.51 22.67
N ALA A 148 15.68 -10.00 21.58
CA ALA A 148 16.17 -11.17 20.85
C ALA A 148 17.55 -10.96 20.18
N ILE A 149 17.86 -9.71 19.80
CA ILE A 149 19.20 -9.37 19.27
C ILE A 149 20.20 -9.00 20.36
N GLY A 150 19.78 -9.01 21.63
CA GLY A 150 20.63 -8.72 22.78
C GLY A 150 20.69 -7.25 23.16
N GLY A 151 19.73 -6.43 22.75
CA GLY A 151 19.71 -4.98 22.97
C GLY A 151 20.39 -4.19 21.85
N ILE A 152 20.41 -2.87 22.01
CA ILE A 152 21.07 -1.93 21.09
C ILE A 152 21.99 -0.99 21.86
N ASP A 153 23.15 -0.68 21.28
CA ASP A 153 24.05 0.36 21.80
C ASP A 153 23.78 1.68 21.08
N ILE A 154 23.47 2.72 21.84
CA ILE A 154 23.12 4.04 21.30
C ILE A 154 23.77 5.15 22.11
N ASN A 155 24.25 6.18 21.43
CA ASN A 155 24.69 7.42 22.08
C ASN A 155 23.51 8.36 22.22
N VAL A 156 22.99 8.52 23.44
CA VAL A 156 21.91 9.44 23.78
C VAL A 156 22.46 10.87 23.82
N GLU A 157 22.06 11.72 22.88
CA GLU A 157 22.62 13.07 22.71
C GLU A 157 22.26 14.02 23.87
N LYS A 158 21.07 13.87 24.42
CA LYS A 158 20.57 14.68 25.53
C LYS A 158 19.69 13.86 26.43
N ARG A 159 19.49 14.31 27.68
CA ARG A 159 18.53 13.64 28.57
C ARG A 159 17.15 13.61 27.94
N MET A 160 16.57 12.44 27.87
CA MET A 160 15.18 12.20 27.47
C MET A 160 14.41 11.80 28.73
N TYR A 161 13.50 12.68 29.17
CA TYR A 161 12.60 12.40 30.27
C TYR A 161 11.17 12.63 29.84
N TYR A 162 10.34 11.61 29.97
CA TYR A 162 8.91 11.66 29.72
C TYR A 162 8.21 10.71 30.69
N GLU A 163 7.10 11.15 31.25
CA GLU A 163 6.27 10.36 32.15
C GLU A 163 4.81 10.54 31.76
N ASP A 164 4.13 9.43 31.52
CA ASP A 164 2.68 9.38 31.28
C ASP A 164 2.07 8.29 32.18
N PRO A 165 1.53 8.65 33.37
CA PRO A 165 0.90 7.72 34.27
C PRO A 165 -0.39 7.09 33.71
N TRP A 166 -0.96 7.68 32.66
CA TRP A 166 -2.23 7.28 32.06
C TRP A 166 -2.05 6.48 30.77
N ASP A 167 -0.81 6.15 30.40
CA ASP A 167 -0.58 5.24 29.28
C ASP A 167 -1.26 3.88 29.55
N ASP A 168 -1.98 3.38 28.52
CA ASP A 168 -2.83 2.19 28.60
C ASP A 168 -2.09 0.90 29.00
N ASN A 169 -0.74 0.91 28.97
CA ASN A 169 0.11 -0.21 29.40
C ASN A 169 0.55 -0.15 30.88
N GLY A 170 -0.12 0.65 31.71
CA GLY A 170 0.19 0.78 33.14
C GLY A 170 1.14 1.92 33.47
N GLY A 171 1.21 2.90 32.61
CA GLY A 171 2.10 4.07 32.67
C GLY A 171 3.36 3.89 31.84
N LEU A 172 3.84 4.99 31.26
CA LEU A 172 5.07 5.07 30.50
C LEU A 172 6.06 5.99 31.20
N VAL A 173 7.27 5.50 31.46
CA VAL A 173 8.37 6.33 31.98
C VAL A 173 9.59 6.13 31.08
N ILE A 174 10.03 7.23 30.47
CA ILE A 174 11.29 7.28 29.74
C ILE A 174 12.24 8.15 30.55
N ASP A 175 13.38 7.62 30.98
CA ASP A 175 14.42 8.38 31.67
C ASP A 175 15.80 7.92 31.20
N LEU A 176 16.26 8.50 30.09
CA LEU A 176 17.55 8.21 29.50
C LEU A 176 18.50 9.40 29.68
N TYR A 177 19.71 9.13 30.17
CA TYR A 177 20.75 10.13 30.36
C TYR A 177 21.65 10.25 29.12
N PRO A 178 22.31 11.40 28.90
CA PRO A 178 23.26 11.54 27.79
C PRO A 178 24.42 10.56 27.92
N GLY A 179 24.94 10.11 26.77
CA GLY A 179 26.12 9.25 26.64
C GLY A 179 25.80 7.88 26.04
N GLU A 180 26.81 7.05 25.92
CA GLU A 180 26.69 5.68 25.40
C GLU A 180 25.87 4.83 26.40
N GLN A 181 24.81 4.21 25.89
CA GLN A 181 23.94 3.34 26.68
C GLN A 181 23.61 2.09 25.90
N HIS A 182 23.49 0.98 26.62
CA HIS A 182 22.93 -0.25 26.11
C HIS A 182 21.47 -0.33 26.52
N LEU A 183 20.56 -0.36 25.54
CA LEU A 183 19.12 -0.39 25.75
C LEU A 183 18.57 -1.78 25.45
N ASP A 184 17.77 -2.30 26.36
CA ASP A 184 16.90 -3.47 26.15
C ASP A 184 15.61 -3.07 25.41
N GLY A 185 14.74 -4.02 25.13
CA GLY A 185 13.50 -3.77 24.40
C GLY A 185 12.58 -2.77 25.09
N GLN A 186 12.57 -2.75 26.41
CA GLN A 186 11.72 -1.84 27.18
C GLN A 186 12.20 -0.38 27.13
N LYS A 187 13.51 -0.17 26.97
CA LYS A 187 14.13 1.17 26.98
C LYS A 187 14.40 1.70 25.56
N ALA A 188 14.36 0.85 24.55
CA ALA A 188 14.59 1.19 23.14
C ALA A 188 13.34 1.76 22.45
#